data_bc80464f2fa48713f9c42025f44c32e6
#
_entry.id   bc80464f2fa48713f9c42025f44c32e6
#
_cell.length_a   1.000
_cell.length_b   1.000
_cell.length_c   1.000
_cell.angle_alpha   90.00
_cell.angle_beta   90.00
_cell.angle_gamma   90.00
#
_symmetry.space_group_name_H-M   'P 1'
#
loop_
_entity.id
_entity.type
_entity.pdbx_description
1 polymer ?
#
loop_
_entity_poly.entity_id
_entity_poly.type
_entity_poly.pdbx_seq_one_letter_code
_entity_poly.pdbx_strand_id
1 'polypeptide(L)'
;MKFSYFLWLFLFSGVIYGQELKKKMYVNQKDTIPYRLLLPDNYNPKKSYPLLIFLHGAGERGNDNEKQLIHGSNLYTSEIFRKNYPAIVVFPQCPKNSYWASVYRSSDKKLEKRFNFQKTLKTFRTQELLALLLNDLEKSYAIDSSKRYLGGLSMGGMGTFELVTRMPDYFAAAFAICGGGNPAWSKTLSKTPFWIFHGDKDNVVSYRFSKQMFRKMKRFNKATKFTSYEGVNHESWNNAFQETQLFPWIFSFKRSM
;
A
#
# COMPACT_ATOMS: atom_id res chain seq x y z
N MET A 1 -6.21 -61.08 -37.14
CA MET A 1 -6.77 -60.29 -36.03
C MET A 1 -5.89 -59.04 -35.84
N LYS A 2 -6.38 -57.83 -36.19
CA LYS A 2 -5.68 -56.56 -35.99
C LYS A 2 -6.27 -55.92 -34.73
N PHE A 3 -5.50 -55.83 -33.66
CA PHE A 3 -5.89 -55.08 -32.45
C PHE A 3 -5.57 -53.59 -32.67
N SER A 4 -6.60 -52.76 -32.65
CA SER A 4 -6.48 -51.31 -32.72
C SER A 4 -6.50 -50.75 -31.30
N TYR A 5 -5.36 -50.22 -30.83
CA TYR A 5 -5.27 -49.55 -29.52
C TYR A 5 -5.78 -48.13 -29.67
N PHE A 6 -6.92 -47.82 -29.05
CA PHE A 6 -7.46 -46.47 -28.92
C PHE A 6 -6.76 -45.80 -27.69
N LEU A 7 -5.87 -44.86 -27.98
CA LEU A 7 -5.22 -44.05 -26.95
C LEU A 7 -6.16 -42.92 -26.55
N TRP A 8 -6.76 -42.98 -25.36
CA TRP A 8 -7.53 -41.88 -24.78
C TRP A 8 -6.59 -40.83 -24.22
N LEU A 9 -6.44 -39.70 -24.95
CA LEU A 9 -5.80 -38.49 -24.42
C LEU A 9 -6.77 -37.81 -23.47
N PHE A 10 -6.56 -37.93 -22.17
CA PHE A 10 -7.21 -37.06 -21.17
C PHE A 10 -6.58 -35.67 -21.22
N LEU A 11 -7.20 -34.74 -21.92
CA LEU A 11 -6.91 -33.32 -21.80
C LEU A 11 -7.37 -32.84 -20.43
N PHE A 12 -6.44 -32.80 -19.47
CA PHE A 12 -6.64 -32.05 -18.24
C PHE A 12 -6.66 -30.56 -18.59
N SER A 13 -7.86 -30.00 -18.88
CA SER A 13 -8.07 -28.57 -18.88
C SER A 13 -7.97 -28.06 -17.44
N GLY A 14 -6.76 -27.71 -17.04
CA GLY A 14 -6.56 -26.98 -15.79
C GLY A 14 -7.33 -25.68 -15.88
N VAL A 15 -8.46 -25.57 -15.17
CA VAL A 15 -9.16 -24.32 -14.97
C VAL A 15 -8.23 -23.43 -14.17
N ILE A 16 -7.55 -22.51 -14.86
CA ILE A 16 -6.80 -21.43 -14.23
C ILE A 16 -7.86 -20.52 -13.58
N TYR A 17 -8.19 -20.82 -12.34
CA TYR A 17 -8.91 -19.85 -11.49
C TYR A 17 -7.97 -18.68 -11.25
N GLY A 18 -8.01 -17.68 -12.14
CA GLY A 18 -7.50 -16.36 -11.81
C GLY A 18 -8.24 -15.90 -10.56
N GLN A 19 -7.55 -15.87 -9.42
CA GLN A 19 -8.21 -15.46 -8.18
C GLN A 19 -8.65 -14.00 -8.33
N GLU A 20 -9.96 -13.80 -8.28
CA GLU A 20 -10.60 -12.51 -8.43
C GLU A 20 -10.27 -11.60 -7.24
N LEU A 21 -9.89 -10.37 -7.53
CA LEU A 21 -9.87 -9.28 -6.56
C LEU A 21 -11.29 -9.04 -6.07
N LYS A 22 -11.68 -9.65 -4.94
CA LYS A 22 -13.05 -9.62 -4.41
C LYS A 22 -13.49 -8.21 -4.07
N LYS A 23 -14.62 -7.77 -4.60
CA LYS A 23 -15.27 -6.52 -4.20
C LYS A 23 -15.83 -6.65 -2.80
N LYS A 24 -15.45 -5.74 -1.91
CA LYS A 24 -15.89 -5.66 -0.52
C LYS A 24 -16.23 -4.22 -0.15
N MET A 25 -16.98 -4.06 0.91
CA MET A 25 -17.36 -2.77 1.48
C MET A 25 -17.23 -2.86 3.01
N TYR A 26 -16.45 -1.95 3.59
CA TYR A 26 -16.49 -1.72 5.02
C TYR A 26 -17.51 -0.63 5.33
N VAL A 27 -18.40 -0.88 6.28
CA VAL A 27 -19.47 0.04 6.69
C VAL A 27 -19.31 0.33 8.17
N ASN A 28 -19.26 1.61 8.52
CA ASN A 28 -19.27 2.08 9.90
C ASN A 28 -20.29 3.21 10.03
N GLN A 29 -21.45 2.91 10.60
CA GLN A 29 -22.60 3.81 10.65
C GLN A 29 -23.00 4.28 9.23
N LYS A 30 -22.86 5.59 8.91
CA LYS A 30 -23.15 6.18 7.60
C LYS A 30 -21.95 6.24 6.66
N ASP A 31 -20.77 5.93 7.15
CA ASP A 31 -19.52 6.02 6.37
C ASP A 31 -19.15 4.66 5.79
N THR A 32 -18.63 4.67 4.59
CA THR A 32 -18.22 3.45 3.88
C THR A 32 -16.83 3.60 3.28
N ILE A 33 -16.09 2.49 3.24
CA ILE A 33 -14.86 2.36 2.44
C ILE A 33 -15.02 1.13 1.55
N PRO A 34 -15.22 1.32 0.24
CA PRO A 34 -15.09 0.23 -0.71
C PRO A 34 -13.64 -0.27 -0.71
N TYR A 35 -13.44 -1.58 -0.84
CA TYR A 35 -12.09 -2.13 -0.99
C TYR A 35 -12.09 -3.39 -1.85
N ARG A 36 -10.94 -3.64 -2.48
CA ARG A 36 -10.65 -4.90 -3.14
C ARG A 36 -9.77 -5.76 -2.25
N LEU A 37 -10.11 -7.03 -2.22
CA LEU A 37 -9.43 -8.04 -1.40
C LEU A 37 -8.87 -9.14 -2.28
N LEU A 38 -7.57 -9.37 -2.19
CA LEU A 38 -6.88 -10.53 -2.76
C LEU A 38 -6.47 -11.46 -1.62
N LEU A 39 -6.91 -12.70 -1.66
CA LEU A 39 -6.46 -13.73 -0.74
C LEU A 39 -5.28 -14.51 -1.37
N PRO A 40 -4.38 -15.09 -0.57
CA PRO A 40 -3.36 -16.01 -1.08
C PRO A 40 -4.01 -17.22 -1.75
N ASP A 41 -3.28 -17.85 -2.68
CA ASP A 41 -3.72 -19.09 -3.28
C ASP A 41 -3.91 -20.15 -2.19
N ASN A 42 -5.00 -20.91 -2.28
CA ASN A 42 -5.35 -21.92 -1.29
C ASN A 42 -5.42 -21.37 0.15
N TYR A 43 -5.99 -20.15 0.30
CA TYR A 43 -6.20 -19.53 1.61
C TYR A 43 -6.86 -20.51 2.58
N ASN A 44 -6.22 -20.71 3.73
CA ASN A 44 -6.70 -21.58 4.80
C ASN A 44 -6.83 -20.75 6.09
N PRO A 45 -8.04 -20.60 6.67
CA PRO A 45 -8.25 -19.80 7.89
C PRO A 45 -7.55 -20.35 9.13
N LYS A 46 -7.00 -21.56 9.07
CA LYS A 46 -6.18 -22.15 10.16
C LYS A 46 -4.70 -21.76 10.07
N LYS A 47 -4.27 -21.04 9.00
CA LYS A 47 -2.90 -20.55 8.81
C LYS A 47 -2.90 -19.03 8.86
N SER A 48 -1.86 -18.42 9.45
CA SER A 48 -1.73 -16.96 9.48
C SER A 48 -0.94 -16.45 8.29
N TYR A 49 -1.40 -15.33 7.70
CA TYR A 49 -0.83 -14.72 6.50
C TYR A 49 -0.42 -13.27 6.74
N PRO A 50 0.64 -12.80 6.08
CA PRO A 50 0.93 -11.38 6.03
C PRO A 50 -0.26 -10.57 5.50
N LEU A 51 -0.43 -9.34 6.01
CA LEU A 51 -1.37 -8.36 5.47
C LEU A 51 -0.58 -7.24 4.77
N LEU A 52 -0.94 -6.92 3.53
CA LEU A 52 -0.42 -5.77 2.81
C LEU A 52 -1.57 -4.86 2.37
N ILE A 53 -1.52 -3.60 2.77
CA ILE A 53 -2.47 -2.58 2.34
C ILE A 53 -1.79 -1.66 1.35
N PHE A 54 -2.47 -1.32 0.25
CA PHE A 54 -1.96 -0.38 -0.74
C PHE A 54 -2.92 0.79 -0.96
N LEU A 55 -2.45 2.01 -0.69
CA LEU A 55 -3.22 3.24 -0.82
C LEU A 55 -2.94 3.92 -2.16
N HIS A 56 -3.97 4.11 -2.96
CA HIS A 56 -3.94 4.72 -4.29
C HIS A 56 -3.73 6.25 -4.26
N GLY A 57 -3.49 6.86 -5.41
CA GLY A 57 -3.34 8.30 -5.60
C GLY A 57 -4.66 9.08 -5.62
N ALA A 58 -4.57 10.38 -5.85
CA ALA A 58 -5.76 11.25 -5.81
C ALA A 58 -6.72 11.06 -6.99
N GLY A 59 -6.24 10.55 -8.13
CA GLY A 59 -7.04 10.29 -9.33
C GLY A 59 -8.04 9.15 -9.16
N GLU A 60 -7.71 8.18 -8.31
CA GLU A 60 -8.45 6.94 -8.14
C GLU A 60 -9.53 7.02 -7.04
N ARG A 61 -9.76 8.22 -6.47
CA ARG A 61 -10.83 8.46 -5.49
C ARG A 61 -12.21 8.19 -6.10
N GLY A 62 -13.10 7.64 -5.32
CA GLY A 62 -14.46 7.32 -5.77
C GLY A 62 -15.21 6.42 -4.84
N ASN A 63 -16.21 5.74 -5.40
CA ASN A 63 -17.02 4.71 -4.76
C ASN A 63 -17.37 3.56 -5.75
N ASP A 64 -16.70 3.54 -6.91
CA ASP A 64 -16.91 2.51 -7.94
C ASP A 64 -16.27 1.16 -7.57
N ASN A 65 -15.38 1.17 -6.59
CA ASN A 65 -14.61 0.00 -6.16
C ASN A 65 -13.78 -0.63 -7.31
N GLU A 66 -13.29 0.21 -8.26
CA GLU A 66 -12.50 -0.19 -9.44
C GLU A 66 -11.24 0.64 -9.59
N LYS A 67 -11.34 1.98 -9.52
CA LYS A 67 -10.24 2.89 -9.85
C LYS A 67 -9.00 2.69 -8.99
N GLN A 68 -9.16 2.28 -7.73
CA GLN A 68 -8.02 2.00 -6.84
C GLN A 68 -7.08 0.91 -7.35
N LEU A 69 -7.49 0.16 -8.39
CA LEU A 69 -6.68 -0.88 -9.02
C LEU A 69 -5.85 -0.41 -10.22
N ILE A 70 -6.03 0.83 -10.69
CA ILE A 70 -5.39 1.34 -11.92
C ILE A 70 -3.86 1.26 -11.82
N HIS A 71 -3.31 1.56 -10.66
CA HIS A 71 -1.86 1.57 -10.48
C HIS A 71 -1.41 0.46 -9.51
N GLY A 72 -0.59 -0.44 -10.03
CA GLY A 72 0.11 -1.46 -9.22
C GLY A 72 -0.67 -2.74 -8.93
N SER A 73 -1.97 -2.84 -9.21
CA SER A 73 -2.72 -4.07 -8.91
C SER A 73 -2.14 -5.30 -9.62
N ASN A 74 -1.68 -5.15 -10.87
CA ASN A 74 -1.06 -6.22 -11.66
C ASN A 74 0.18 -6.82 -10.99
N LEU A 75 0.91 -6.02 -10.22
CA LEU A 75 2.09 -6.47 -9.50
C LEU A 75 1.72 -7.51 -8.43
N TYR A 76 0.64 -7.28 -7.69
CA TYR A 76 0.18 -8.14 -6.61
C TYR A 76 -0.62 -9.35 -7.10
N THR A 77 -1.23 -9.26 -8.27
CA THR A 77 -1.93 -10.39 -8.90
C THR A 77 -1.01 -11.27 -9.75
N SER A 78 0.25 -10.86 -9.96
CA SER A 78 1.22 -11.64 -10.73
C SER A 78 1.53 -12.98 -10.07
N GLU A 79 1.77 -14.01 -10.88
CA GLU A 79 2.14 -15.35 -10.41
C GLU A 79 3.39 -15.31 -9.52
N ILE A 80 4.38 -14.50 -9.91
CA ILE A 80 5.64 -14.33 -9.15
C ILE A 80 5.37 -13.82 -7.74
N PHE A 81 4.54 -12.76 -7.60
CA PHE A 81 4.20 -12.23 -6.28
C PHE A 81 3.44 -13.26 -5.45
N ARG A 82 2.41 -13.85 -6.01
CA ARG A 82 1.52 -14.79 -5.32
C ARG A 82 2.24 -16.03 -4.82
N LYS A 83 3.18 -16.56 -5.61
CA LYS A 83 3.99 -17.72 -5.26
C LYS A 83 5.01 -17.40 -4.15
N ASN A 84 5.69 -16.25 -4.27
CA ASN A 84 6.81 -15.91 -3.37
C ASN A 84 6.36 -15.18 -2.09
N TYR A 85 5.24 -14.46 -2.14
CA TYR A 85 4.71 -13.62 -1.06
C TYR A 85 3.22 -13.88 -0.82
N PRO A 86 2.84 -15.10 -0.39
CA PRO A 86 1.44 -15.41 -0.14
C PRO A 86 0.89 -14.53 1.00
N ALA A 87 0.21 -13.45 0.63
CA ALA A 87 -0.30 -12.44 1.54
C ALA A 87 -1.78 -12.12 1.25
N ILE A 88 -2.47 -11.64 2.25
CA ILE A 88 -3.76 -10.96 2.10
C ILE A 88 -3.44 -9.54 1.64
N VAL A 89 -3.92 -9.14 0.45
CA VAL A 89 -3.69 -7.79 -0.09
C VAL A 89 -5.00 -7.04 -0.16
N VAL A 90 -4.99 -5.79 0.32
CA VAL A 90 -6.17 -4.94 0.42
C VAL A 90 -5.93 -3.60 -0.28
N PHE A 91 -6.82 -3.24 -1.18
CA PHE A 91 -6.84 -1.97 -1.90
C PHE A 91 -8.09 -1.18 -1.50
N PRO A 92 -8.07 -0.37 -0.44
CA PRO A 92 -9.21 0.47 -0.10
C PRO A 92 -9.35 1.61 -1.11
N GLN A 93 -10.58 2.10 -1.31
CA GLN A 93 -10.85 3.29 -2.14
C GLN A 93 -11.24 4.48 -1.27
N CYS A 94 -10.49 5.56 -1.41
CA CYS A 94 -10.77 6.83 -0.73
C CYS A 94 -12.01 7.49 -1.34
N PRO A 95 -12.95 7.98 -0.54
CA PRO A 95 -14.11 8.71 -1.05
C PRO A 95 -13.72 9.92 -1.89
N LYS A 96 -14.53 10.26 -2.90
CA LYS A 96 -14.27 11.34 -3.85
C LYS A 96 -13.94 12.68 -3.17
N ASN A 97 -14.66 12.99 -2.11
CA ASN A 97 -14.54 14.27 -1.38
C ASN A 97 -13.58 14.19 -0.18
N SER A 98 -12.75 13.14 -0.11
CA SER A 98 -11.81 12.95 0.98
C SER A 98 -10.37 12.79 0.46
N TYR A 99 -9.46 12.47 1.36
CA TYR A 99 -8.04 12.31 1.11
C TYR A 99 -7.47 11.26 2.06
N TRP A 100 -6.32 10.61 1.72
CA TRP A 100 -5.70 9.65 2.63
C TRP A 100 -4.92 10.31 3.79
N ALA A 101 -4.66 11.59 3.71
CA ALA A 101 -3.91 12.33 4.74
C ALA A 101 -4.61 13.62 5.12
N SER A 102 -4.49 14.04 6.38
CA SER A 102 -4.98 15.32 6.91
C SER A 102 -4.06 16.47 6.51
N VAL A 103 -3.85 16.64 5.21
CA VAL A 103 -2.98 17.64 4.63
C VAL A 103 -3.79 18.84 4.10
N TYR A 104 -3.37 20.04 4.47
CA TYR A 104 -3.91 21.24 3.83
C TYR A 104 -3.30 21.42 2.45
N ARG A 105 -4.14 21.62 1.45
CA ARG A 105 -3.76 21.78 0.03
C ARG A 105 -4.04 23.21 -0.41
N SER A 106 -3.08 23.80 -1.10
CA SER A 106 -3.22 25.12 -1.69
C SER A 106 -2.98 25.08 -3.20
N SER A 107 -3.44 26.11 -3.90
CA SER A 107 -3.16 26.34 -5.33
C SER A 107 -1.87 27.14 -5.56
N ASP A 108 -0.99 27.24 -4.56
CA ASP A 108 0.25 28.00 -4.68
C ASP A 108 1.11 27.47 -5.85
N LYS A 109 1.71 28.39 -6.61
CA LYS A 109 2.60 28.05 -7.74
C LYS A 109 3.88 27.34 -7.27
N LYS A 110 4.35 27.64 -6.03
CA LYS A 110 5.52 26.99 -5.45
C LYS A 110 5.12 25.61 -4.92
N LEU A 111 5.69 24.55 -5.49
CA LEU A 111 5.40 23.14 -5.14
C LEU A 111 5.52 22.86 -3.63
N GLU A 112 6.52 23.48 -2.97
CA GLU A 112 6.77 23.29 -1.54
C GLU A 112 5.67 23.88 -0.66
N LYS A 113 4.81 24.75 -1.21
CA LYS A 113 3.68 25.36 -0.51
C LYS A 113 2.34 24.70 -0.84
N ARG A 114 2.29 23.80 -1.82
CA ARG A 114 1.04 23.12 -2.22
C ARG A 114 0.47 22.22 -1.16
N PHE A 115 1.33 21.61 -0.35
CA PHE A 115 0.95 20.68 0.71
C PHE A 115 1.52 21.13 2.04
N ASN A 116 0.64 21.37 3.01
CA ASN A 116 1.03 21.70 4.38
C ASN A 116 0.62 20.56 5.32
N PHE A 117 1.60 19.76 5.71
CA PHE A 117 1.43 18.65 6.63
C PHE A 117 1.43 19.17 8.06
N GLN A 118 0.34 18.98 8.79
CA GLN A 118 0.20 19.47 10.15
C GLN A 118 1.12 18.70 11.11
N LYS A 119 1.76 19.41 12.05
CA LYS A 119 2.62 18.76 13.07
C LYS A 119 1.78 17.88 14.00
N THR A 120 0.67 18.43 14.49
CA THR A 120 -0.25 17.74 15.39
C THR A 120 -1.36 17.07 14.58
N LEU A 121 -1.49 15.77 14.71
CA LEU A 121 -2.56 15.01 14.06
C LEU A 121 -3.86 15.19 14.83
N LYS A 122 -4.79 15.92 14.23
CA LYS A 122 -6.17 15.99 14.69
C LYS A 122 -6.96 14.78 14.22
N THR A 123 -8.16 14.59 14.75
CA THR A 123 -9.16 13.67 14.26
C THR A 123 -9.34 13.83 12.75
N PHE A 124 -9.22 12.76 12.00
CA PHE A 124 -9.39 12.76 10.56
C PHE A 124 -10.14 11.50 10.12
N ARG A 125 -11.39 11.68 9.75
CA ARG A 125 -12.36 10.59 9.57
C ARG A 125 -11.88 9.48 8.64
N THR A 126 -11.23 9.81 7.53
CA THR A 126 -10.74 8.79 6.58
C THR A 126 -9.65 7.91 7.20
N GLN A 127 -8.78 8.47 8.02
CA GLN A 127 -7.75 7.71 8.73
C GLN A 127 -8.35 6.83 9.83
N GLU A 128 -9.38 7.32 10.52
CA GLU A 128 -10.12 6.53 11.51
C GLU A 128 -10.82 5.35 10.84
N LEU A 129 -11.48 5.59 9.70
CA LEU A 129 -12.13 4.51 8.95
C LEU A 129 -11.14 3.47 8.42
N LEU A 130 -9.94 3.88 8.01
CA LEU A 130 -8.87 2.95 7.66
C LEU A 130 -8.46 2.10 8.87
N ALA A 131 -8.26 2.70 10.03
CA ALA A 131 -7.91 1.96 11.24
C ALA A 131 -9.02 0.97 11.65
N LEU A 132 -10.28 1.38 11.54
CA LEU A 132 -11.42 0.50 11.80
C LEU A 132 -11.53 -0.64 10.79
N LEU A 133 -11.29 -0.38 9.50
CA LEU A 133 -11.20 -1.41 8.47
C LEU A 133 -10.11 -2.42 8.79
N LEU A 134 -8.93 -1.98 9.24
CA LEU A 134 -7.84 -2.87 9.62
C LEU A 134 -8.24 -3.80 10.77
N ASN A 135 -8.91 -3.27 11.79
CA ASN A 135 -9.42 -4.06 12.90
C ASN A 135 -10.50 -5.09 12.47
N ASP A 136 -11.33 -4.72 11.49
CA ASP A 136 -12.35 -5.61 10.93
C ASP A 136 -11.70 -6.75 10.11
N LEU A 137 -10.69 -6.44 9.34
CA LEU A 137 -9.92 -7.44 8.59
C LEU A 137 -9.24 -8.46 9.51
N GLU A 138 -8.68 -8.02 10.64
CA GLU A 138 -8.04 -8.90 11.63
C GLU A 138 -9.03 -9.85 12.31
N LYS A 139 -10.28 -9.44 12.45
CA LYS A 139 -11.36 -10.30 12.97
C LYS A 139 -11.88 -11.29 11.93
N SER A 140 -11.82 -10.90 10.65
CA SER A 140 -12.43 -11.64 9.54
C SER A 140 -11.49 -12.61 8.85
N TYR A 141 -10.16 -12.37 8.94
CA TYR A 141 -9.15 -13.13 8.23
C TYR A 141 -7.99 -13.54 9.14
N ALA A 142 -7.36 -14.65 8.82
CA ALA A 142 -6.21 -15.18 9.57
C ALA A 142 -4.93 -14.38 9.25
N ILE A 143 -4.82 -13.19 9.84
CA ILE A 143 -3.69 -12.27 9.65
C ILE A 143 -2.60 -12.54 10.70
N ASP A 144 -1.33 -12.62 10.25
CA ASP A 144 -0.16 -12.61 11.11
C ASP A 144 0.08 -11.18 11.63
N SER A 145 -0.24 -10.94 12.90
CA SER A 145 -0.12 -9.63 13.54
C SER A 145 1.31 -9.10 13.58
N SER A 146 2.32 -9.94 13.38
CA SER A 146 3.71 -9.52 13.27
C SER A 146 4.10 -9.08 11.84
N LYS A 147 3.26 -9.34 10.82
CA LYS A 147 3.57 -9.13 9.40
C LYS A 147 2.50 -8.28 8.71
N ARG A 148 2.33 -7.05 9.19
CA ARG A 148 1.42 -6.07 8.60
C ARG A 148 2.23 -4.99 7.88
N TYR A 149 1.94 -4.79 6.60
CA TYR A 149 2.68 -3.89 5.73
C TYR A 149 1.75 -2.86 5.10
N LEU A 150 2.30 -1.68 4.83
CA LEU A 150 1.56 -0.58 4.22
C LEU A 150 2.37 0.03 3.08
N GLY A 151 1.73 0.23 1.95
CA GLY A 151 2.29 0.96 0.82
C GLY A 151 1.32 1.98 0.26
N GLY A 152 1.84 2.95 -0.48
CA GLY A 152 0.97 3.89 -1.19
C GLY A 152 1.74 4.85 -2.08
N LEU A 153 1.02 5.40 -3.08
CA LEU A 153 1.58 6.36 -4.03
C LEU A 153 0.90 7.74 -3.93
N SER A 154 1.64 8.80 -4.15
CA SER A 154 1.15 10.19 -4.19
C SER A 154 0.32 10.52 -2.94
N MET A 155 -0.97 10.79 -3.07
CA MET A 155 -1.92 10.91 -1.97
C MET A 155 -1.84 9.72 -1.00
N GLY A 156 -1.72 8.49 -1.53
CA GLY A 156 -1.55 7.27 -0.75
C GLY A 156 -0.20 7.21 -0.03
N GLY A 157 0.86 7.72 -0.66
CA GLY A 157 2.16 7.87 -0.01
C GLY A 157 2.12 8.84 1.17
N MET A 158 1.35 9.93 1.06
CA MET A 158 1.08 10.85 2.19
C MET A 158 0.28 10.13 3.29
N GLY A 159 -0.76 9.38 2.90
CA GLY A 159 -1.57 8.57 3.81
C GLY A 159 -0.76 7.51 4.54
N THR A 160 0.23 6.92 3.87
CA THR A 160 1.16 5.94 4.47
C THR A 160 1.97 6.58 5.61
N PHE A 161 2.57 7.74 5.40
CA PHE A 161 3.27 8.44 6.48
C PHE A 161 2.35 8.77 7.66
N GLU A 162 1.14 9.25 7.38
CA GLU A 162 0.21 9.62 8.44
C GLU A 162 -0.33 8.41 9.19
N LEU A 163 -0.75 7.34 8.49
CA LEU A 163 -1.31 6.15 9.15
C LEU A 163 -0.29 5.46 10.05
N VAL A 164 0.96 5.32 9.60
CA VAL A 164 2.03 4.78 10.45
C VAL A 164 2.30 5.70 11.65
N THR A 165 2.17 7.02 11.50
CA THR A 165 2.32 7.95 12.63
C THR A 165 1.18 7.79 13.65
N ARG A 166 -0.04 7.54 13.19
CA ARG A 166 -1.22 7.30 14.04
C ARG A 166 -1.22 5.93 14.71
N MET A 167 -0.58 4.95 14.07
CA MET A 167 -0.50 3.56 14.51
C MET A 167 0.97 3.09 14.58
N PRO A 168 1.81 3.69 15.46
CA PRO A 168 3.27 3.55 15.41
C PRO A 168 3.77 2.13 15.68
N ASP A 169 2.95 1.32 16.35
CA ASP A 169 3.30 -0.05 16.72
C ASP A 169 2.44 -1.08 15.95
N TYR A 170 1.88 -0.70 14.82
CA TYR A 170 0.99 -1.58 14.05
C TYR A 170 1.70 -2.25 12.86
N PHE A 171 2.50 -1.51 12.08
CA PHE A 171 3.10 -2.01 10.85
C PHE A 171 4.53 -2.51 11.06
N ALA A 172 4.87 -3.66 10.44
CA ALA A 172 6.21 -4.22 10.43
C ALA A 172 7.16 -3.45 9.51
N ALA A 173 6.68 -2.98 8.38
CA ALA A 173 7.39 -2.09 7.45
C ALA A 173 6.39 -1.35 6.56
N ALA A 174 6.85 -0.26 5.93
CA ALA A 174 6.05 0.51 4.98
C ALA A 174 6.87 1.05 3.82
N PHE A 175 6.20 1.38 2.70
CA PHE A 175 6.83 2.11 1.60
C PHE A 175 5.94 3.23 1.09
N ALA A 176 6.55 4.34 0.68
CA ALA A 176 5.83 5.51 0.18
C ALA A 176 6.44 5.99 -1.14
N ILE A 177 5.61 6.15 -2.17
CA ILE A 177 6.04 6.58 -3.50
C ILE A 177 5.50 7.99 -3.75
N CYS A 178 6.35 8.93 -4.19
CA CYS A 178 6.06 10.34 -4.52
C CYS A 178 5.10 11.04 -3.54
N GLY A 179 5.27 10.76 -2.24
CA GLY A 179 4.44 11.31 -1.18
C GLY A 179 5.20 12.33 -0.32
N GLY A 180 4.73 12.48 0.93
CA GLY A 180 5.36 13.35 1.91
C GLY A 180 4.63 13.33 3.24
N GLY A 181 5.23 13.93 4.25
CA GLY A 181 4.68 14.04 5.60
C GLY A 181 5.32 15.18 6.38
N ASN A 182 4.90 15.37 7.63
CA ASN A 182 5.55 16.35 8.50
C ASN A 182 6.84 15.76 9.09
N PRO A 183 8.01 16.40 8.91
CA PRO A 183 9.26 15.92 9.47
C PRO A 183 9.28 15.78 11.01
N ALA A 184 8.36 16.44 11.71
CA ALA A 184 8.20 16.28 13.16
C ALA A 184 7.72 14.87 13.56
N TRP A 185 7.10 14.11 12.66
CA TRP A 185 6.67 12.73 12.89
C TRP A 185 7.82 11.71 12.86
N SER A 186 9.01 12.13 12.42
CA SER A 186 10.14 11.24 12.12
C SER A 186 10.54 10.32 13.27
N LYS A 187 10.47 10.77 14.53
CA LYS A 187 10.77 9.94 15.70
C LYS A 187 9.75 8.81 15.88
N THR A 188 8.46 9.10 15.69
CA THR A 188 7.39 8.10 15.75
C THR A 188 7.49 7.13 14.57
N LEU A 189 7.64 7.65 13.37
CA LEU A 189 7.78 6.87 12.13
C LEU A 189 9.00 5.95 12.13
N SER A 190 10.07 6.33 12.83
CA SER A 190 11.29 5.53 12.85
C SER A 190 11.17 4.19 13.59
N LYS A 191 10.08 3.94 14.28
CA LYS A 191 9.76 2.61 14.83
C LYS A 191 9.46 1.60 13.72
N THR A 192 9.05 2.06 12.54
CA THR A 192 8.73 1.25 11.37
C THR A 192 9.78 1.48 10.28
N PRO A 193 10.44 0.44 9.75
CA PRO A 193 11.28 0.55 8.55
C PRO A 193 10.49 1.11 7.37
N PHE A 194 11.07 2.09 6.66
CA PHE A 194 10.47 2.73 5.50
C PHE A 194 11.36 2.65 4.27
N TRP A 195 10.76 2.37 3.12
CA TRP A 195 11.40 2.62 1.84
C TRP A 195 10.63 3.71 1.09
N ILE A 196 11.30 4.81 0.80
CA ILE A 196 10.71 5.99 0.19
C ILE A 196 11.24 6.11 -1.24
N PHE A 197 10.36 6.35 -2.20
CA PHE A 197 10.66 6.49 -3.62
C PHE A 197 10.15 7.84 -4.12
N HIS A 198 10.92 8.50 -5.01
CA HIS A 198 10.48 9.76 -5.60
C HIS A 198 11.27 10.10 -6.88
N GLY A 199 10.60 10.66 -7.88
CA GLY A 199 11.24 11.26 -9.05
C GLY A 199 11.78 12.67 -8.73
N ASP A 200 13.00 12.98 -9.10
CA ASP A 200 13.63 14.25 -8.74
C ASP A 200 13.07 15.46 -9.52
N LYS A 201 12.34 15.22 -10.61
CA LYS A 201 11.64 16.22 -11.43
C LYS A 201 10.13 16.28 -11.18
N ASP A 202 9.65 15.69 -10.07
CA ASP A 202 8.23 15.71 -9.74
C ASP A 202 7.69 17.14 -9.65
N ASN A 203 6.73 17.46 -10.53
CA ASN A 203 6.09 18.77 -10.67
C ASN A 203 4.70 18.85 -10.00
N VAL A 204 4.27 17.79 -9.32
CA VAL A 204 2.98 17.70 -8.61
C VAL A 204 3.21 17.72 -7.10
N VAL A 205 4.04 16.81 -6.60
CA VAL A 205 4.43 16.70 -5.19
C VAL A 205 5.92 16.95 -5.09
N SER A 206 6.33 18.03 -4.44
CA SER A 206 7.75 18.38 -4.36
C SER A 206 8.59 17.22 -3.81
N TYR A 207 9.61 16.81 -4.55
CA TYR A 207 10.65 15.86 -4.15
C TYR A 207 11.22 16.15 -2.76
N ARG A 208 11.26 17.45 -2.39
CA ARG A 208 11.74 17.91 -1.09
C ARG A 208 11.01 17.26 0.07
N PHE A 209 9.70 16.98 -0.05
CA PHE A 209 8.92 16.38 1.03
C PHE A 209 9.45 14.98 1.38
N SER A 210 9.58 14.10 0.40
CA SER A 210 10.15 12.76 0.61
C SER A 210 11.60 12.80 1.12
N LYS A 211 12.43 13.68 0.52
CA LYS A 211 13.83 13.82 0.92
C LYS A 211 13.99 14.29 2.36
N GLN A 212 13.14 15.20 2.82
CA GLN A 212 13.13 15.66 4.21
C GLN A 212 12.68 14.55 5.17
N MET A 213 11.62 13.81 4.82
CA MET A 213 11.17 12.66 5.62
C MET A 213 12.30 11.64 5.77
N PHE A 214 12.91 11.22 4.66
CA PHE A 214 14.05 10.31 4.69
C PHE A 214 15.17 10.79 5.60
N ARG A 215 15.66 12.04 5.38
CA ARG A 215 16.78 12.60 6.17
C ARG A 215 16.50 12.60 7.67
N LYS A 216 15.27 12.89 8.07
CA LYS A 216 14.90 12.92 9.49
C LYS A 216 14.72 11.51 10.05
N MET A 217 14.03 10.61 9.34
CA MET A 217 13.80 9.24 9.78
C MET A 217 15.10 8.42 9.86
N LYS A 218 16.01 8.60 8.88
CA LYS A 218 17.30 7.89 8.82
C LYS A 218 18.18 8.11 10.04
N ARG A 219 18.00 9.23 10.76
CA ARG A 219 18.74 9.52 12.01
C ARG A 219 18.35 8.57 13.14
N PHE A 220 17.13 8.06 13.12
CA PHE A 220 16.58 7.19 14.17
C PHE A 220 16.51 5.72 13.73
N ASN A 221 16.35 5.45 12.44
CA ASN A 221 16.24 4.09 11.91
C ASN A 221 17.11 3.92 10.66
N LYS A 222 18.19 3.16 10.82
CA LYS A 222 19.14 2.87 9.73
C LYS A 222 18.54 2.01 8.62
N ALA A 223 17.46 1.27 8.87
CA ALA A 223 16.75 0.49 7.86
C ALA A 223 15.91 1.36 6.90
N THR A 224 15.70 2.66 7.21
CA THR A 224 15.02 3.57 6.30
C THR A 224 15.85 3.75 5.02
N LYS A 225 15.21 3.51 3.85
CA LYS A 225 15.80 3.65 2.51
C LYS A 225 15.17 4.79 1.74
N PHE A 226 15.88 5.32 0.78
CA PHE A 226 15.39 6.31 -0.17
C PHE A 226 15.96 6.02 -1.55
N THR A 227 15.09 5.86 -2.54
CA THR A 227 15.45 5.75 -3.95
C THR A 227 14.96 6.99 -4.68
N SER A 228 15.86 7.69 -5.31
CA SER A 228 15.60 8.85 -6.17
C SER A 228 15.74 8.42 -7.63
N TYR A 229 14.72 8.71 -8.43
CA TYR A 229 14.76 8.45 -9.86
C TYR A 229 15.08 9.76 -10.59
N GLU A 230 16.28 9.79 -11.21
CA GLU A 230 16.78 10.95 -11.93
C GLU A 230 15.94 11.22 -13.19
N GLY A 231 15.59 12.48 -13.41
CA GLY A 231 14.80 12.91 -14.56
C GLY A 231 13.33 12.52 -14.51
N VAL A 232 12.89 11.72 -13.52
CA VAL A 232 11.53 11.20 -13.44
C VAL A 232 10.60 12.22 -12.80
N ASN A 233 9.43 12.42 -13.43
CA ASN A 233 8.37 13.28 -12.94
C ASN A 233 7.48 12.56 -11.88
N HIS A 234 6.21 12.96 -11.74
CA HIS A 234 5.31 12.45 -10.70
C HIS A 234 5.06 10.95 -10.77
N GLU A 235 5.05 10.36 -11.98
CA GLU A 235 4.75 8.94 -12.19
C GLU A 235 5.86 7.97 -11.76
N SER A 236 6.67 8.34 -10.78
CA SER A 236 7.77 7.50 -10.25
C SER A 236 7.32 6.15 -9.67
N TRP A 237 6.00 5.91 -9.51
CA TRP A 237 5.48 4.58 -9.18
C TRP A 237 5.77 3.54 -10.27
N ASN A 238 5.85 3.94 -11.55
CA ASN A 238 6.21 3.02 -12.63
C ASN A 238 7.63 2.44 -12.41
N ASN A 239 8.57 3.26 -11.93
CA ASN A 239 9.91 2.84 -11.57
C ASN A 239 9.91 2.02 -10.27
N ALA A 240 9.19 2.49 -9.23
CA ALA A 240 9.15 1.83 -7.94
C ALA A 240 8.53 0.42 -8.01
N PHE A 241 7.55 0.19 -8.90
CA PHE A 241 6.96 -1.12 -9.12
C PHE A 241 7.89 -2.09 -9.88
N GLN A 242 8.91 -1.58 -10.56
CA GLN A 242 9.95 -2.38 -11.19
C GLN A 242 11.13 -2.68 -10.24
N GLU A 243 11.12 -2.12 -9.02
CA GLU A 243 12.17 -2.36 -8.05
C GLU A 243 12.12 -3.79 -7.52
N THR A 244 13.01 -4.64 -8.02
CA THR A 244 13.05 -6.08 -7.73
C THR A 244 13.26 -6.39 -6.25
N GLN A 245 13.86 -5.46 -5.50
CA GLN A 245 14.13 -5.60 -4.08
C GLN A 245 12.97 -5.11 -3.18
N LEU A 246 11.90 -4.53 -3.73
CA LEU A 246 10.80 -3.98 -2.93
C LEU A 246 10.14 -5.05 -2.05
N PHE A 247 9.70 -6.15 -2.66
CA PHE A 247 9.04 -7.22 -1.91
C PHE A 247 10.00 -8.05 -1.04
N PRO A 248 11.19 -8.49 -1.52
CA PRO A 248 12.17 -9.11 -0.63
C PRO A 248 12.45 -8.26 0.61
N TRP A 249 12.58 -6.94 0.43
CA TRP A 249 12.87 -6.04 1.52
C TRP A 249 11.68 -5.89 2.48
N ILE A 250 10.46 -5.58 2.00
CA ILE A 250 9.33 -5.31 2.90
C ILE A 250 8.92 -6.57 3.68
N PHE A 251 8.89 -7.74 3.03
CA PHE A 251 8.52 -9.00 3.67
C PHE A 251 9.62 -9.59 4.58
N SER A 252 10.85 -9.04 4.57
CA SER A 252 11.90 -9.43 5.51
C SER A 252 11.66 -8.95 6.94
N PHE A 253 10.80 -7.95 7.13
CA PHE A 253 10.53 -7.39 8.45
C PHE A 253 9.39 -8.10 9.16
N LYS A 254 9.60 -8.32 10.46
CA LYS A 254 8.57 -8.73 11.40
C LYS A 254 8.59 -7.78 12.58
N ARG A 255 7.41 -7.48 13.10
CA ARG A 255 7.28 -6.73 14.34
C ARG A 255 7.50 -7.65 15.53
N SER A 256 8.31 -7.23 16.49
CA SER A 256 8.35 -7.87 17.82
C SER A 256 6.98 -7.66 18.49
N MET A 257 6.41 -8.73 18.99
CA MET A 257 5.19 -8.68 19.83
C MET A 257 5.54 -8.16 21.21
#